data_5293d319acea15ad9f74e568227e094b
#
_entry.id   5293d319acea15ad9f74e568227e094b
#
_cell.length_a   1.000
_cell.length_b   1.000
_cell.length_c   1.000
_cell.angle_alpha   90.00
_cell.angle_beta   90.00
_cell.angle_gamma   90.00
#
_symmetry.space_group_name_H-M   'P 1'
#
loop_
_entity.id
_entity.type
_entity.pdbx_description
1 polymer ?
#
loop_
_entity_poly.entity_id
_entity_poly.type
_entity_poly.pdbx_seq_one_letter_code
_entity_poly.pdbx_strand_id
1 'polypeptide(L)'
;PYTTLFRSICPVPFFDTRFLTLYFCRQIKSSLMEVFSIIIPVYNRPEEIDDLLNSLTRQTYVHFEVIVVDDGSSIPCESIVNAYNDRLRIRYFYIENSGPGLARNQGVRYAEGEIVIVLDSDCIVPASYLEQVHESLMRYKVDAFGGADRAHSSFSAIQKAVNYSMTSFFTTGGIRGSRRHLDAFYPRSFNMGMRKEVYEALGGFSDMRYGEDIDFSIRIFAAGYKCRYFPGAWVYHKRRTNFVQFFRQVWHSGYARIILYQKYPESLKWVHCLPALFVVGLLGVCISAFFVPKVWGLLLFYISLIFFDALVRNKNGIVALLSIIAAFVQLIGYGTGFLEAIWREGILRKKY
;
A
#
# COMPACT_ATOMS: atom_id res chain seq x y z
N PRO A 1 12.39 -47.62 -34.67
CA PRO A 1 13.62 -48.23 -35.17
C PRO A 1 14.92 -47.67 -34.51
N TYR A 2 14.79 -46.77 -33.51
CA TYR A 2 15.96 -46.19 -32.82
C TYR A 2 16.18 -46.72 -31.39
N THR A 3 15.33 -47.63 -30.93
CA THR A 3 15.42 -48.17 -29.55
C THR A 3 16.32 -49.42 -29.41
N THR A 4 16.82 -49.97 -30.51
CA THR A 4 17.56 -51.21 -30.49
C THR A 4 19.09 -51.03 -30.53
N LEU A 5 19.60 -49.85 -30.80
CA LEU A 5 21.05 -49.60 -30.90
C LEU A 5 21.71 -49.14 -29.58
N PHE A 6 20.91 -48.77 -28.55
CA PHE A 6 21.46 -48.28 -27.26
C PHE A 6 21.67 -49.38 -26.21
N ARG A 7 21.32 -50.63 -26.53
CA ARG A 7 21.40 -51.75 -25.54
C ARG A 7 22.73 -52.46 -25.44
N SER A 8 23.72 -52.13 -26.29
CA SER A 8 24.96 -52.90 -26.37
C SER A 8 26.22 -52.19 -25.88
N ILE A 9 26.15 -50.95 -25.34
CA ILE A 9 27.39 -50.18 -25.06
C ILE A 9 27.55 -49.77 -23.58
N CYS A 10 26.54 -49.89 -22.73
CA CYS A 10 26.71 -49.61 -21.30
C CYS A 10 25.78 -50.47 -20.43
N PRO A 11 26.29 -51.37 -19.56
CA PRO A 11 25.50 -51.97 -18.53
C PRO A 11 25.36 -51.00 -17.33
N VAL A 12 24.42 -50.08 -17.41
CA VAL A 12 24.03 -49.24 -16.26
C VAL A 12 22.80 -49.90 -15.59
N PRO A 13 22.79 -50.14 -14.26
CA PRO A 13 21.67 -50.73 -13.58
C PRO A 13 20.40 -49.88 -13.76
N PHE A 14 19.27 -50.56 -13.87
CA PHE A 14 17.92 -50.02 -14.01
C PHE A 14 17.72 -48.77 -13.16
N PHE A 15 17.93 -47.59 -13.78
CA PHE A 15 17.45 -46.35 -13.20
C PHE A 15 15.94 -46.30 -13.43
N ASP A 16 15.19 -46.34 -12.36
CA ASP A 16 13.73 -46.18 -12.36
C ASP A 16 13.37 -44.87 -13.05
N THR A 17 12.81 -44.98 -14.26
CA THR A 17 12.39 -43.81 -15.06
C THR A 17 11.42 -42.94 -14.27
N ARG A 18 10.72 -43.49 -13.26
CA ARG A 18 9.88 -42.72 -12.32
C ARG A 18 10.72 -41.81 -11.43
N PHE A 19 11.91 -42.25 -11.01
CA PHE A 19 12.81 -41.43 -10.17
C PHE A 19 13.41 -40.26 -10.97
N LEU A 20 13.82 -40.50 -12.21
CA LEU A 20 14.27 -39.44 -13.11
C LEU A 20 13.13 -38.46 -13.47
N THR A 21 11.95 -38.98 -13.76
CA THR A 21 10.78 -38.12 -14.05
C THR A 21 10.39 -37.29 -12.82
N LEU A 22 10.40 -37.87 -11.62
CA LEU A 22 10.15 -37.14 -10.37
C LEU A 22 11.26 -36.13 -10.04
N TYR A 23 12.52 -36.49 -10.30
CA TYR A 23 13.66 -35.61 -10.10
C TYR A 23 13.63 -34.42 -11.10
N PHE A 24 13.38 -34.69 -12.39
CA PHE A 24 13.20 -33.65 -13.40
C PHE A 24 11.95 -32.80 -13.16
N CYS A 25 10.80 -33.41 -12.79
CA CYS A 25 9.62 -32.65 -12.39
C CYS A 25 9.88 -31.80 -11.16
N ARG A 26 10.67 -32.27 -10.19
CA ARG A 26 11.04 -31.53 -8.99
C ARG A 26 12.03 -30.40 -9.31
N GLN A 27 13.00 -30.63 -10.21
CA GLN A 27 13.93 -29.61 -10.71
C GLN A 27 13.22 -28.56 -11.57
N ILE A 28 12.32 -28.98 -12.48
CA ILE A 28 11.50 -28.06 -13.28
C ILE A 28 10.54 -27.27 -12.40
N LYS A 29 9.94 -27.92 -11.38
CA LYS A 29 9.07 -27.24 -10.42
C LYS A 29 9.84 -26.29 -9.51
N SER A 30 11.08 -26.60 -9.14
CA SER A 30 11.98 -25.71 -8.41
C SER A 30 12.48 -24.54 -9.28
N SER A 31 12.69 -24.74 -10.59
CA SER A 31 13.03 -23.71 -11.56
C SER A 31 11.87 -22.79 -11.95
N LEU A 32 10.62 -23.17 -11.62
CA LEU A 32 9.41 -22.37 -11.86
C LEU A 32 8.89 -21.67 -10.59
N MET A 33 9.55 -21.84 -9.44
CA MET A 33 9.16 -21.18 -8.20
C MET A 33 9.89 -19.83 -8.07
N GLU A 34 9.14 -18.76 -8.32
CA GLU A 34 9.61 -17.39 -8.12
C GLU A 34 9.95 -17.15 -6.64
N VAL A 35 11.17 -16.67 -6.37
CA VAL A 35 11.57 -16.27 -5.01
C VAL A 35 11.09 -14.84 -4.78
N PHE A 36 10.34 -14.61 -3.70
CA PHE A 36 9.87 -13.28 -3.32
C PHE A 36 10.81 -12.65 -2.30
N SER A 37 11.14 -11.37 -2.50
CA SER A 37 11.79 -10.53 -1.49
C SER A 37 10.77 -9.56 -0.92
N ILE A 38 10.42 -9.73 0.35
CA ILE A 38 9.48 -8.84 1.06
C ILE A 38 10.28 -7.73 1.72
N ILE A 39 10.05 -6.49 1.28
CA ILE A 39 10.75 -5.30 1.77
C ILE A 39 9.83 -4.54 2.73
N ILE A 40 10.28 -4.35 3.95
CA ILE A 40 9.51 -3.73 5.03
C ILE A 40 10.30 -2.55 5.61
N PRO A 41 9.99 -1.30 5.23
CA PRO A 41 10.52 -0.14 5.94
C PRO A 41 9.83 0.00 7.29
N VAL A 42 10.59 0.29 8.35
CA VAL A 42 10.07 0.51 9.69
C VAL A 42 10.65 1.79 10.29
N TYR A 43 9.82 2.57 10.98
CA TYR A 43 10.26 3.75 11.73
C TYR A 43 9.40 3.92 12.98
N ASN A 44 10.01 3.72 14.16
CA ASN A 44 9.34 3.85 15.46
C ASN A 44 8.03 3.04 15.61
N ARG A 45 8.04 1.77 15.17
CA ARG A 45 6.86 0.88 15.15
C ARG A 45 7.19 -0.56 15.56
N PRO A 46 7.75 -0.77 16.75
CA PRO A 46 8.18 -2.10 17.19
C PRO A 46 7.02 -3.11 17.32
N GLU A 47 5.84 -2.67 17.78
CA GLU A 47 4.69 -3.55 17.95
C GLU A 47 4.06 -3.94 16.60
N GLU A 48 3.99 -2.99 15.66
CA GLU A 48 3.41 -3.25 14.35
C GLU A 48 4.27 -4.20 13.53
N ILE A 49 5.61 -4.08 13.59
CA ILE A 49 6.50 -4.98 12.87
C ILE A 49 6.41 -6.42 13.42
N ASP A 50 6.23 -6.60 14.72
CA ASP A 50 6.03 -7.92 15.33
C ASP A 50 4.78 -8.60 14.80
N ASP A 51 3.64 -7.89 14.74
CA ASP A 51 2.39 -8.41 14.17
C ASP A 51 2.55 -8.83 12.70
N LEU A 52 3.26 -8.03 11.89
CA LEU A 52 3.53 -8.35 10.49
C LEU A 52 4.40 -9.60 10.36
N LEU A 53 5.54 -9.65 11.07
CA LEU A 53 6.45 -10.80 11.03
C LEU A 53 5.76 -12.08 11.50
N ASN A 54 4.98 -12.00 12.58
CA ASN A 54 4.18 -13.14 13.03
C ASN A 54 3.16 -13.60 11.97
N SER A 55 2.58 -12.70 11.18
CA SER A 55 1.70 -13.08 10.09
C SER A 55 2.45 -13.72 8.91
N LEU A 56 3.69 -13.32 8.66
CA LEU A 56 4.55 -13.90 7.62
C LEU A 56 5.02 -15.32 7.97
N THR A 57 5.19 -15.66 9.25
CA THR A 57 5.52 -17.06 9.64
C THR A 57 4.43 -18.07 9.30
N ARG A 58 3.23 -17.62 8.99
CA ARG A 58 2.05 -18.46 8.68
C ARG A 58 1.76 -18.58 7.19
N GLN A 59 2.65 -18.08 6.33
CA GLN A 59 2.43 -18.15 4.88
C GLN A 59 2.46 -19.58 4.37
N THR A 60 1.50 -19.93 3.50
CA THR A 60 1.44 -21.25 2.84
C THR A 60 2.49 -21.38 1.73
N TYR A 61 2.88 -20.28 1.11
CA TYR A 61 4.00 -20.21 0.15
C TYR A 61 5.30 -19.89 0.89
N VAL A 62 6.32 -20.77 0.74
CA VAL A 62 7.53 -20.75 1.58
C VAL A 62 8.79 -20.20 0.88
N HIS A 63 8.73 -19.94 -0.44
CA HIS A 63 9.89 -19.47 -1.20
C HIS A 63 9.99 -17.93 -1.15
N PHE A 64 10.32 -17.39 0.01
CA PHE A 64 10.51 -15.94 0.19
C PHE A 64 11.56 -15.63 1.24
N GLU A 65 12.06 -14.41 1.17
CA GLU A 65 12.88 -13.78 2.20
C GLU A 65 12.23 -12.48 2.68
N VAL A 66 12.62 -12.03 3.84
CA VAL A 66 12.15 -10.79 4.45
C VAL A 66 13.34 -9.86 4.69
N ILE A 67 13.22 -8.62 4.28
CA ILE A 67 14.24 -7.59 4.47
C ILE A 67 13.59 -6.43 5.22
N VAL A 68 13.96 -6.27 6.48
CA VAL A 68 13.52 -5.17 7.34
C VAL A 68 14.55 -4.06 7.30
N VAL A 69 14.11 -2.86 6.92
CA VAL A 69 14.95 -1.66 6.92
C VAL A 69 14.42 -0.68 7.94
N ASP A 70 15.16 -0.53 9.03
CA ASP A 70 14.86 0.42 10.10
C ASP A 70 15.40 1.80 9.70
N ASP A 71 14.50 2.74 9.44
CA ASP A 71 14.77 4.07 8.92
C ASP A 71 15.12 5.07 10.05
N GLY A 72 16.07 4.69 10.90
CA GLY A 72 16.56 5.55 11.97
C GLY A 72 15.60 5.65 13.17
N SER A 73 14.97 4.54 13.58
CA SER A 73 14.11 4.53 14.75
C SER A 73 14.87 4.92 16.03
N SER A 74 14.23 5.71 16.89
CA SER A 74 14.72 6.01 18.24
C SER A 74 14.64 4.78 19.17
N ILE A 75 13.75 3.82 18.83
CA ILE A 75 13.64 2.51 19.45
C ILE A 75 13.81 1.49 18.34
N PRO A 76 15.03 0.98 18.08
CA PRO A 76 15.29 0.00 17.05
C PRO A 76 14.51 -1.30 17.28
N CYS A 77 14.07 -1.92 16.18
CA CYS A 77 13.31 -3.17 16.26
C CYS A 77 14.18 -4.43 16.04
N GLU A 78 15.50 -4.32 16.10
CA GLU A 78 16.46 -5.40 15.82
C GLU A 78 16.19 -6.65 16.67
N SER A 79 15.99 -6.50 17.98
CA SER A 79 15.73 -7.61 18.90
C SER A 79 14.43 -8.36 18.54
N ILE A 80 13.40 -7.63 18.09
CA ILE A 80 12.14 -8.21 17.64
C ILE A 80 12.37 -8.99 16.35
N VAL A 81 13.08 -8.41 15.38
CA VAL A 81 13.38 -9.06 14.10
C VAL A 81 14.19 -10.34 14.31
N ASN A 82 15.22 -10.29 15.17
CA ASN A 82 16.09 -11.42 15.46
C ASN A 82 15.35 -12.60 16.12
N ALA A 83 14.25 -12.37 16.83
CA ALA A 83 13.41 -13.42 17.38
C ALA A 83 12.70 -14.28 16.32
N TYR A 84 12.75 -13.88 15.05
CA TYR A 84 12.16 -14.60 13.92
C TYR A 84 13.17 -15.38 13.06
N ASN A 85 14.48 -15.31 13.35
CA ASN A 85 15.54 -15.93 12.54
C ASN A 85 15.36 -17.45 12.34
N ASP A 86 14.81 -18.15 13.35
CA ASP A 86 14.56 -19.61 13.27
C ASP A 86 13.32 -19.96 12.42
N ARG A 87 12.47 -18.99 12.09
CA ARG A 87 11.17 -19.21 11.43
C ARG A 87 11.07 -18.55 10.06
N LEU A 88 11.87 -17.51 9.79
CA LEU A 88 11.88 -16.75 8.57
C LEU A 88 13.32 -16.57 8.08
N ARG A 89 13.53 -16.65 6.77
CA ARG A 89 14.75 -16.12 6.15
C ARG A 89 14.68 -14.61 6.19
N ILE A 90 15.17 -13.99 7.27
CA ILE A 90 15.01 -12.57 7.55
C ILE A 90 16.37 -11.87 7.73
N ARG A 91 16.48 -10.64 7.26
CA ARG A 91 17.64 -9.78 7.42
C ARG A 91 17.20 -8.40 7.91
N TYR A 92 17.95 -7.82 8.82
CA TYR A 92 17.71 -6.51 9.38
C TYR A 92 18.82 -5.54 9.00
N PHE A 93 18.43 -4.32 8.62
CA PHE A 93 19.35 -3.22 8.31
C PHE A 93 18.88 -1.95 8.98
N TYR A 94 19.78 -1.29 9.72
CA TYR A 94 19.54 0.03 10.29
C TYR A 94 20.20 1.08 9.40
N ILE A 95 19.50 2.15 9.08
CA ILE A 95 19.99 3.28 8.28
C ILE A 95 19.64 4.60 8.98
N GLU A 96 20.29 5.69 8.60
CA GLU A 96 19.86 7.04 9.01
C GLU A 96 18.51 7.37 8.38
N ASN A 97 17.66 8.14 9.12
CA ASN A 97 16.31 8.47 8.66
C ASN A 97 16.33 9.22 7.33
N SER A 98 15.94 8.54 6.30
CA SER A 98 15.92 9.01 4.91
C SER A 98 14.52 9.07 4.30
N GLY A 99 13.54 8.57 5.03
CA GLY A 99 12.15 8.48 4.59
C GLY A 99 11.80 7.13 3.94
N PRO A 100 10.49 6.81 3.88
CA PRO A 100 10.02 5.46 3.55
C PRO A 100 10.40 5.02 2.13
N GLY A 101 10.46 5.93 1.17
CA GLY A 101 10.85 5.62 -0.21
C GLY A 101 12.30 5.16 -0.31
N LEU A 102 13.22 5.91 0.29
CA LEU A 102 14.65 5.59 0.29
C LEU A 102 14.97 4.36 1.14
N ALA A 103 14.27 4.16 2.26
CA ALA A 103 14.38 2.93 3.05
C ALA A 103 13.98 1.70 2.23
N ARG A 104 12.90 1.76 1.42
CA ARG A 104 12.53 0.69 0.48
C ARG A 104 13.59 0.47 -0.57
N ASN A 105 14.16 1.55 -1.15
CA ASN A 105 15.25 1.44 -2.13
C ASN A 105 16.45 0.71 -1.55
N GLN A 106 16.81 1.01 -0.30
CA GLN A 106 17.90 0.33 0.38
C GLN A 106 17.59 -1.17 0.56
N GLY A 107 16.36 -1.52 0.96
CA GLY A 107 15.95 -2.91 1.10
C GLY A 107 16.03 -3.68 -0.22
N VAL A 108 15.60 -3.09 -1.33
CA VAL A 108 15.65 -3.74 -2.66
C VAL A 108 17.09 -4.03 -3.11
N ARG A 109 18.07 -3.22 -2.73
CA ARG A 109 19.48 -3.50 -3.05
C ARG A 109 19.96 -4.83 -2.47
N TYR A 110 19.39 -5.24 -1.34
CA TYR A 110 19.72 -6.51 -0.68
C TYR A 110 18.81 -7.66 -1.12
N ALA A 111 17.78 -7.40 -1.92
CA ALA A 111 16.84 -8.42 -2.38
C ALA A 111 17.53 -9.42 -3.31
N GLU A 112 17.29 -10.71 -3.06
CA GLU A 112 17.82 -11.82 -3.88
C GLU A 112 16.72 -12.42 -4.78
N GLY A 113 15.44 -12.17 -4.45
CA GLY A 113 14.31 -12.65 -5.21
C GLY A 113 14.07 -11.89 -6.51
N GLU A 114 13.46 -12.57 -7.48
CA GLU A 114 13.09 -12.00 -8.77
C GLU A 114 11.90 -11.05 -8.68
N ILE A 115 11.04 -11.25 -7.67
CA ILE A 115 9.87 -10.43 -7.39
C ILE A 115 10.09 -9.70 -6.06
N VAL A 116 10.00 -8.40 -6.10
CA VAL A 116 10.03 -7.54 -4.91
C VAL A 116 8.60 -7.21 -4.49
N ILE A 117 8.29 -7.44 -3.23
CA ILE A 117 7.01 -7.08 -2.61
C ILE A 117 7.27 -6.08 -1.50
N VAL A 118 6.68 -4.91 -1.61
CA VAL A 118 6.75 -3.87 -0.58
C VAL A 118 5.51 -3.97 0.30
N LEU A 119 5.73 -4.05 1.62
CA LEU A 119 4.69 -4.00 2.65
C LEU A 119 5.04 -2.92 3.68
N ASP A 120 4.05 -2.14 4.12
CA ASP A 120 4.25 -1.24 5.25
C ASP A 120 4.25 -2.04 6.58
N SER A 121 5.05 -1.61 7.55
CA SER A 121 5.21 -2.32 8.84
C SER A 121 3.92 -2.46 9.66
N ASP A 122 2.89 -1.63 9.38
CA ASP A 122 1.58 -1.67 10.01
C ASP A 122 0.55 -2.55 9.26
N CYS A 123 1.03 -3.47 8.42
CA CYS A 123 0.21 -4.46 7.74
C CYS A 123 0.18 -5.80 8.50
N ILE A 124 -0.88 -6.58 8.29
CA ILE A 124 -0.98 -7.99 8.66
C ILE A 124 -1.46 -8.74 7.42
N VAL A 125 -0.76 -9.80 7.04
CA VAL A 125 -1.06 -10.56 5.83
C VAL A 125 -1.82 -11.86 6.13
N PRO A 126 -2.83 -12.25 5.33
CA PRO A 126 -3.45 -13.56 5.41
C PRO A 126 -2.45 -14.68 5.12
N ALA A 127 -2.67 -15.88 5.67
CA ALA A 127 -1.79 -17.03 5.45
C ALA A 127 -1.61 -17.41 3.97
N SER A 128 -2.62 -17.19 3.14
CA SER A 128 -2.59 -17.46 1.70
C SER A 128 -2.10 -16.28 0.84
N TYR A 129 -1.61 -15.19 1.45
CA TYR A 129 -1.27 -13.97 0.70
C TYR A 129 -0.24 -14.22 -0.40
N LEU A 130 0.92 -14.80 -0.06
CA LEU A 130 1.98 -15.06 -1.03
C LEU A 130 1.60 -16.14 -2.06
N GLU A 131 0.80 -17.12 -1.67
CA GLU A 131 0.24 -18.12 -2.59
C GLU A 131 -0.68 -17.47 -3.63
N GLN A 132 -1.55 -16.56 -3.20
CA GLN A 132 -2.44 -15.80 -4.09
C GLN A 132 -1.68 -14.85 -5.02
N VAL A 133 -0.56 -14.28 -4.55
CA VAL A 133 0.37 -13.53 -5.41
C VAL A 133 0.97 -14.45 -6.46
N HIS A 134 1.54 -15.60 -6.05
CA HIS A 134 2.16 -16.57 -6.95
C HIS A 134 1.18 -17.07 -8.01
N GLU A 135 0.00 -17.55 -7.64
CA GLU A 135 -1.04 -17.99 -8.56
C GLU A 135 -1.45 -16.89 -9.55
N SER A 136 -1.55 -15.65 -9.08
CA SER A 136 -1.90 -14.51 -9.92
C SER A 136 -0.79 -14.18 -10.93
N LEU A 137 0.48 -14.24 -10.54
CA LEU A 137 1.63 -14.04 -11.43
C LEU A 137 1.72 -15.14 -12.50
N MET A 138 1.50 -16.40 -12.10
CA MET A 138 1.44 -17.52 -13.05
C MET A 138 0.30 -17.38 -14.06
N ARG A 139 -0.84 -16.87 -13.61
CA ARG A 139 -2.02 -16.65 -14.46
C ARG A 139 -1.91 -15.44 -15.38
N TYR A 140 -1.30 -14.37 -14.87
CA TYR A 140 -1.22 -13.09 -15.57
C TYR A 140 0.23 -12.68 -15.77
N LYS A 141 0.66 -12.55 -17.03
CA LYS A 141 1.98 -12.02 -17.36
C LYS A 141 1.99 -10.50 -17.14
N VAL A 142 2.36 -10.08 -15.94
CA VAL A 142 2.43 -8.67 -15.53
C VAL A 142 3.80 -8.33 -14.98
N ASP A 143 4.15 -7.07 -15.02
CA ASP A 143 5.42 -6.53 -14.57
C ASP A 143 5.33 -6.00 -13.13
N ALA A 144 4.13 -5.50 -12.76
CA ALA A 144 3.82 -5.00 -11.43
C ALA A 144 2.39 -5.35 -11.03
N PHE A 145 2.14 -5.37 -9.73
CA PHE A 145 0.81 -5.59 -9.17
C PHE A 145 0.62 -4.82 -7.86
N GLY A 146 -0.61 -4.76 -7.42
CA GLY A 146 -0.94 -4.34 -6.06
C GLY A 146 -2.22 -5.00 -5.59
N GLY A 147 -2.39 -5.04 -4.29
CA GLY A 147 -3.56 -5.60 -3.65
C GLY A 147 -4.37 -4.58 -2.85
N ALA A 148 -5.53 -5.02 -2.37
CA ALA A 148 -6.40 -4.20 -1.52
C ALA A 148 -5.89 -4.12 -0.09
N ASP A 149 -6.33 -3.07 0.61
CA ASP A 149 -6.32 -3.02 2.05
C ASP A 149 -7.72 -3.32 2.61
N ARG A 150 -7.76 -3.99 3.77
CA ARG A 150 -9.00 -4.29 4.50
C ARG A 150 -8.89 -3.82 5.95
N ALA A 151 -10.03 -3.48 6.53
CA ALA A 151 -10.13 -3.23 7.95
C ALA A 151 -10.14 -4.56 8.71
N HIS A 152 -9.34 -4.68 9.76
CA HIS A 152 -9.36 -5.84 10.65
C HIS A 152 -10.56 -5.74 11.63
N SER A 153 -11.11 -6.88 12.04
CA SER A 153 -12.24 -6.94 12.97
C SER A 153 -11.91 -6.31 14.35
N SER A 154 -10.65 -6.40 14.77
CA SER A 154 -10.14 -5.84 16.03
C SER A 154 -9.97 -4.31 16.02
N PHE A 155 -10.24 -3.62 14.90
CA PHE A 155 -10.08 -2.17 14.84
C PHE A 155 -10.93 -1.48 15.91
N SER A 156 -10.33 -0.51 16.61
CA SER A 156 -11.02 0.37 17.55
C SER A 156 -12.12 1.19 16.85
N ALA A 157 -13.02 1.79 17.62
CA ALA A 157 -14.07 2.64 17.08
C ALA A 157 -13.51 3.81 16.24
N ILE A 158 -12.37 4.42 16.68
CA ILE A 158 -11.68 5.48 15.92
C ILE A 158 -11.14 4.94 14.61
N GLN A 159 -10.47 3.79 14.62
CA GLN A 159 -9.94 3.19 13.39
C GLN A 159 -11.04 2.81 12.39
N LYS A 160 -12.20 2.33 12.88
CA LYS A 160 -13.39 2.07 12.04
C LYS A 160 -13.95 3.36 11.45
N ALA A 161 -14.00 4.43 12.22
CA ALA A 161 -14.43 5.76 11.76
C ALA A 161 -13.47 6.35 10.71
N VAL A 162 -12.16 6.25 10.94
CA VAL A 162 -11.12 6.63 9.96
C VAL A 162 -11.26 5.80 8.69
N ASN A 163 -11.46 4.48 8.80
CA ASN A 163 -11.68 3.63 7.64
C ASN A 163 -12.94 4.04 6.86
N TYR A 164 -14.03 4.34 7.56
CA TYR A 164 -15.25 4.86 6.94
C TYR A 164 -14.95 6.13 6.12
N SER A 165 -14.30 7.14 6.74
CA SER A 165 -14.02 8.40 6.05
C SER A 165 -13.12 8.21 4.81
N MET A 166 -12.17 7.25 4.86
CA MET A 166 -11.27 6.94 3.73
C MET A 166 -11.96 6.17 2.59
N THR A 167 -13.11 5.56 2.80
CA THR A 167 -13.79 4.70 1.82
C THR A 167 -15.20 5.16 1.46
N SER A 168 -15.77 6.14 2.17
CA SER A 168 -17.10 6.66 1.89
C SER A 168 -17.13 7.53 0.64
N PHE A 169 -18.21 7.40 -0.13
CA PHE A 169 -18.48 8.30 -1.26
C PHE A 169 -18.58 9.77 -0.82
N PHE A 170 -19.20 10.01 0.34
CA PHE A 170 -19.42 11.38 0.87
C PHE A 170 -18.12 12.11 1.26
N THR A 171 -17.00 11.42 1.36
CA THR A 171 -15.70 12.00 1.76
C THR A 171 -14.66 11.91 0.66
N THR A 172 -14.68 10.84 -0.16
CA THR A 172 -13.66 10.56 -1.18
C THR A 172 -14.17 10.69 -2.61
N GLY A 173 -15.46 10.98 -2.81
CA GLY A 173 -16.06 11.04 -4.14
C GLY A 173 -15.99 9.71 -4.90
N GLY A 174 -15.82 8.58 -4.20
CA GLY A 174 -15.76 7.24 -4.80
C GLY A 174 -14.38 6.81 -5.36
N ILE A 175 -13.32 7.62 -5.17
CA ILE A 175 -11.95 7.25 -5.61
C ILE A 175 -11.45 6.00 -4.87
N ARG A 176 -11.82 5.84 -3.59
CA ARG A 176 -11.47 4.68 -2.76
C ARG A 176 -12.72 3.89 -2.40
N GLY A 177 -12.58 2.58 -2.29
CA GLY A 177 -13.67 1.70 -1.87
C GLY A 177 -14.68 1.33 -2.97
N SER A 178 -14.57 1.85 -4.18
CA SER A 178 -15.39 1.42 -5.32
C SER A 178 -14.84 0.13 -5.93
N ARG A 179 -15.72 -0.84 -6.19
CA ARG A 179 -15.37 -2.05 -6.98
C ARG A 179 -15.12 -1.75 -8.46
N ARG A 180 -15.59 -0.60 -8.94
CA ARG A 180 -15.32 -0.09 -10.28
C ARG A 180 -14.25 0.99 -10.16
N HIS A 181 -13.01 0.66 -10.53
CA HIS A 181 -11.98 1.67 -10.70
C HIS A 181 -12.40 2.58 -11.85
N LEU A 182 -12.61 3.87 -11.56
CA LEU A 182 -12.88 4.90 -12.57
C LEU A 182 -11.66 5.15 -13.48
N ASP A 183 -10.50 4.58 -13.12
CA ASP A 183 -9.20 4.76 -13.76
C ASP A 183 -8.30 3.52 -13.65
N ALA A 184 -7.11 3.60 -14.28
CA ALA A 184 -6.03 2.65 -14.08
C ALA A 184 -5.73 2.46 -12.59
N PHE A 185 -5.56 1.22 -12.16
CA PHE A 185 -5.23 0.89 -10.78
C PHE A 185 -3.79 1.31 -10.48
N TYR A 186 -3.61 2.27 -9.61
CA TYR A 186 -2.30 2.70 -9.10
C TYR A 186 -1.95 1.91 -7.85
N PRO A 187 -0.98 0.97 -7.89
CA PRO A 187 -0.55 0.24 -6.69
C PRO A 187 0.01 1.20 -5.64
N ARG A 188 -0.18 0.85 -4.37
CA ARG A 188 0.23 1.65 -3.22
C ARG A 188 1.27 0.89 -2.41
N SER A 189 2.23 1.61 -1.86
CA SER A 189 3.39 1.03 -1.17
C SER A 189 3.07 0.10 -0.01
N PHE A 190 1.90 0.22 0.61
CA PHE A 190 1.49 -0.70 1.66
C PHE A 190 1.25 -2.14 1.18
N ASN A 191 1.06 -2.35 -0.13
CA ASN A 191 0.83 -3.65 -0.76
C ASN A 191 1.07 -3.56 -2.26
N MET A 192 2.34 -3.50 -2.65
CA MET A 192 2.81 -3.35 -4.04
C MET A 192 3.88 -4.39 -4.31
N GLY A 193 3.80 -5.06 -5.46
CA GLY A 193 4.85 -5.97 -5.91
C GLY A 193 5.18 -5.77 -7.38
N MET A 194 6.40 -6.15 -7.76
CA MET A 194 6.87 -6.05 -9.14
C MET A 194 8.11 -6.90 -9.37
N ARG A 195 8.45 -7.11 -10.64
CA ARG A 195 9.75 -7.70 -11.01
C ARG A 195 10.88 -6.78 -10.56
N LYS A 196 11.93 -7.36 -9.99
CA LYS A 196 13.10 -6.61 -9.51
C LYS A 196 13.73 -5.79 -10.64
N GLU A 197 13.83 -6.36 -11.83
CA GLU A 197 14.34 -5.68 -13.03
C GLU A 197 13.55 -4.40 -13.38
N VAL A 198 12.22 -4.41 -13.22
CA VAL A 198 11.36 -3.23 -13.43
C VAL A 198 11.63 -2.17 -12.37
N TYR A 199 11.80 -2.59 -11.11
CA TYR A 199 12.14 -1.68 -10.03
C TYR A 199 13.46 -0.96 -10.30
N GLU A 200 14.49 -1.71 -10.69
CA GLU A 200 15.83 -1.21 -11.00
C GLU A 200 15.83 -0.31 -12.24
N ALA A 201 15.15 -0.72 -13.31
CA ALA A 201 15.03 0.07 -14.55
C ALA A 201 14.36 1.42 -14.31
N LEU A 202 13.42 1.51 -13.37
CA LEU A 202 12.75 2.76 -12.98
C LEU A 202 13.54 3.56 -11.94
N GLY A 203 14.66 3.05 -11.40
CA GLY A 203 15.46 3.72 -10.37
C GLY A 203 14.83 3.76 -8.99
N GLY A 204 13.84 2.88 -8.71
CA GLY A 204 13.18 2.80 -7.42
C GLY A 204 12.26 3.98 -7.08
N PHE A 205 11.92 4.13 -5.80
CA PHE A 205 11.15 5.27 -5.29
C PHE A 205 11.97 6.56 -5.36
N SER A 206 11.31 7.68 -5.67
CA SER A 206 11.93 9.00 -5.58
C SER A 206 12.13 9.42 -4.11
N ASP A 207 12.92 10.47 -3.89
CA ASP A 207 13.18 11.08 -2.58
C ASP A 207 12.00 11.87 -2.00
N MET A 208 10.85 11.83 -2.66
CA MET A 208 9.63 12.45 -2.16
C MET A 208 9.24 11.85 -0.80
N ARG A 209 9.12 12.69 0.22
CA ARG A 209 8.71 12.24 1.56
C ARG A 209 7.27 11.75 1.63
N TYR A 210 6.40 12.24 0.75
CA TYR A 210 4.98 11.88 0.65
C TYR A 210 4.55 11.79 -0.80
N GLY A 211 3.78 10.75 -1.15
CA GLY A 211 3.30 10.52 -2.51
C GLY A 211 4.30 9.82 -3.42
N GLU A 212 5.41 9.32 -2.87
CA GLU A 212 6.44 8.55 -3.55
C GLU A 212 5.89 7.28 -4.22
N ASP A 213 4.84 6.70 -3.63
CA ASP A 213 4.16 5.53 -4.17
C ASP A 213 3.32 5.85 -5.41
N ILE A 214 2.68 7.03 -5.41
CA ILE A 214 1.93 7.51 -6.58
C ILE A 214 2.90 7.90 -7.70
N ASP A 215 3.98 8.61 -7.37
CA ASP A 215 5.06 8.94 -8.31
C ASP A 215 5.60 7.67 -8.97
N PHE A 216 5.92 6.65 -8.18
CA PHE A 216 6.45 5.41 -8.69
C PHE A 216 5.43 4.67 -9.58
N SER A 217 4.17 4.64 -9.16
CA SER A 217 3.09 4.05 -9.97
C SER A 217 2.91 4.78 -11.31
N ILE A 218 2.98 6.12 -11.33
CA ILE A 218 2.92 6.89 -12.59
C ILE A 218 4.06 6.50 -13.51
N ARG A 219 5.30 6.35 -12.98
CA ARG A 219 6.47 5.94 -13.78
C ARG A 219 6.35 4.51 -14.31
N ILE A 220 5.75 3.57 -13.57
CA ILE A 220 5.44 2.22 -14.06
C ILE A 220 4.58 2.29 -15.32
N PHE A 221 3.49 3.06 -15.28
CA PHE A 221 2.59 3.20 -16.44
C PHE A 221 3.21 4.00 -17.59
N ALA A 222 3.93 5.07 -17.29
CA ALA A 222 4.59 5.90 -18.32
C ALA A 222 5.67 5.12 -19.09
N ALA A 223 6.33 4.16 -18.44
CA ALA A 223 7.30 3.27 -19.08
C ALA A 223 6.64 2.09 -19.85
N GLY A 224 5.31 2.00 -19.87
CA GLY A 224 4.58 0.97 -20.61
C GLY A 224 4.52 -0.40 -19.92
N TYR A 225 4.93 -0.51 -18.66
CA TYR A 225 4.86 -1.75 -17.89
C TYR A 225 3.41 -2.14 -17.55
N LYS A 226 3.13 -3.43 -17.60
CA LYS A 226 1.81 -4.00 -17.31
C LYS A 226 1.61 -4.11 -15.81
N CYS A 227 0.70 -3.31 -15.26
CA CYS A 227 0.34 -3.35 -13.86
C CYS A 227 -1.10 -3.86 -13.67
N ARG A 228 -1.33 -4.72 -12.66
CA ARG A 228 -2.64 -5.31 -12.40
C ARG A 228 -3.00 -5.32 -10.92
N TYR A 229 -4.28 -5.15 -10.65
CA TYR A 229 -4.85 -5.39 -9.34
C TYR A 229 -5.06 -6.89 -9.10
N PHE A 230 -4.55 -7.41 -7.96
CA PHE A 230 -4.71 -8.80 -7.53
C PHE A 230 -5.71 -8.86 -6.36
N PRO A 231 -6.97 -9.23 -6.60
CA PRO A 231 -7.99 -9.24 -5.55
C PRO A 231 -7.71 -10.21 -4.40
N GLY A 232 -6.97 -11.30 -4.67
CA GLY A 232 -6.56 -12.30 -3.68
C GLY A 232 -5.41 -11.85 -2.80
N ALA A 233 -4.55 -10.94 -3.29
CA ALA A 233 -3.40 -10.42 -2.57
C ALA A 233 -3.78 -9.18 -1.74
N TRP A 234 -4.60 -9.36 -0.72
CA TRP A 234 -5.04 -8.29 0.15
C TRP A 234 -4.34 -8.34 1.51
N VAL A 235 -4.25 -7.19 2.19
CA VAL A 235 -3.65 -7.07 3.53
C VAL A 235 -4.62 -6.38 4.49
N TYR A 236 -4.51 -6.66 5.78
CA TYR A 236 -5.08 -5.79 6.80
C TYR A 236 -4.10 -4.65 7.05
N HIS A 237 -4.51 -3.42 6.80
CA HIS A 237 -3.67 -2.25 7.01
C HIS A 237 -4.21 -1.44 8.19
N LYS A 238 -3.43 -1.34 9.26
CA LYS A 238 -3.82 -0.64 10.49
C LYS A 238 -4.09 0.84 10.18
N ARG A 239 -5.26 1.32 10.59
CA ARG A 239 -5.62 2.74 10.48
C ARG A 239 -5.04 3.52 11.65
N ARG A 240 -4.89 4.83 11.49
CA ARG A 240 -4.45 5.72 12.57
C ARG A 240 -5.37 5.59 13.79
N THR A 241 -4.77 5.58 14.97
CA THR A 241 -5.47 5.34 16.25
C THR A 241 -6.06 6.60 16.87
N ASN A 242 -5.66 7.79 16.36
CA ASN A 242 -6.19 9.07 16.82
C ASN A 242 -6.36 10.07 15.66
N PHE A 243 -7.22 11.08 15.87
CA PHE A 243 -7.57 12.04 14.82
C PHE A 243 -6.44 13.03 14.48
N VAL A 244 -5.51 13.31 15.42
CA VAL A 244 -4.37 14.20 15.15
C VAL A 244 -3.39 13.55 14.15
N GLN A 245 -3.07 12.27 14.36
CA GLN A 245 -2.24 11.52 13.42
C GLN A 245 -2.94 11.39 12.06
N PHE A 246 -4.27 11.19 12.08
CA PHE A 246 -5.05 11.10 10.85
C PHE A 246 -5.08 12.43 10.10
N PHE A 247 -5.27 13.56 10.81
CA PHE A 247 -5.20 14.89 10.22
C PHE A 247 -3.85 15.13 9.51
N ARG A 248 -2.74 14.85 10.20
CA ARG A 248 -1.39 14.99 9.62
C ARG A 248 -1.24 14.13 8.36
N GLN A 249 -1.71 12.89 8.39
CA GLN A 249 -1.65 11.98 7.24
C GLN A 249 -2.39 12.54 6.02
N VAL A 250 -3.63 13.00 6.20
CA VAL A 250 -4.43 13.51 5.08
C VAL A 250 -3.97 14.88 4.62
N TRP A 251 -3.43 15.71 5.52
CA TRP A 251 -2.81 16.98 5.19
C TRP A 251 -1.59 16.76 4.25
N HIS A 252 -0.69 15.87 4.60
CA HIS A 252 0.44 15.50 3.73
C HIS A 252 -0.03 14.93 2.38
N SER A 253 -1.12 14.19 2.37
CA SER A 253 -1.69 13.67 1.12
C SER A 253 -2.23 14.79 0.21
N GLY A 254 -2.85 15.81 0.80
CA GLY A 254 -3.30 17.00 0.08
C GLY A 254 -2.13 17.83 -0.47
N TYR A 255 -1.10 18.05 0.37
CA TYR A 255 0.11 18.77 -0.01
C TYR A 255 0.85 18.07 -1.17
N ALA A 256 1.10 16.77 -1.02
CA ALA A 256 1.79 15.96 -2.02
C ALA A 256 1.06 15.93 -3.37
N ARG A 257 -0.26 16.14 -3.40
CA ARG A 257 -1.03 16.17 -4.65
C ARG A 257 -0.62 17.30 -5.57
N ILE A 258 -0.29 18.47 -5.02
CA ILE A 258 0.19 19.63 -5.79
C ILE A 258 1.62 19.40 -6.29
N ILE A 259 2.50 18.80 -5.47
CA ILE A 259 3.85 18.43 -5.91
C ILE A 259 3.77 17.43 -7.09
N LEU A 260 2.90 16.43 -6.97
CA LEU A 260 2.67 15.47 -8.07
C LEU A 260 2.09 16.14 -9.32
N TYR A 261 1.19 17.11 -9.16
CA TYR A 261 0.65 17.89 -10.27
C TYR A 261 1.74 18.70 -10.99
N GLN A 262 2.67 19.31 -10.26
CA GLN A 262 3.79 20.03 -10.88
C GLN A 262 4.70 19.12 -11.69
N LYS A 263 4.89 17.89 -11.24
CA LYS A 263 5.70 16.87 -11.92
C LYS A 263 4.95 16.17 -13.05
N TYR A 264 3.65 15.93 -12.85
CA TYR A 264 2.75 15.21 -13.76
C TYR A 264 1.39 15.92 -13.82
N PRO A 265 1.21 16.93 -14.69
CA PRO A 265 -0.01 17.74 -14.74
C PRO A 265 -1.30 16.92 -14.93
N GLU A 266 -1.23 15.84 -15.72
CA GLU A 266 -2.34 14.92 -15.99
C GLU A 266 -2.77 14.09 -14.77
N SER A 267 -1.94 14.04 -13.71
CA SER A 267 -2.25 13.31 -12.49
C SER A 267 -3.32 13.97 -11.63
N LEU A 268 -3.57 15.26 -11.81
CA LEU A 268 -4.57 16.01 -11.05
C LEU A 268 -5.94 15.87 -11.69
N LYS A 269 -6.89 15.33 -10.91
CA LYS A 269 -8.30 15.19 -11.31
C LYS A 269 -9.15 16.15 -10.50
N TRP A 270 -10.29 16.57 -11.06
CA TRP A 270 -11.22 17.49 -10.41
C TRP A 270 -11.64 17.02 -9.01
N VAL A 271 -11.79 15.69 -8.80
CA VAL A 271 -12.14 15.10 -7.50
C VAL A 271 -11.09 15.36 -6.41
N HIS A 272 -9.83 15.61 -6.77
CA HIS A 272 -8.78 15.97 -5.82
C HIS A 272 -8.94 17.41 -5.30
N CYS A 273 -9.68 18.25 -6.01
CA CYS A 273 -9.98 19.63 -5.61
C CYS A 273 -11.17 19.71 -4.64
N LEU A 274 -12.03 18.67 -4.57
CA LEU A 274 -13.24 18.70 -3.75
C LEU A 274 -12.98 19.00 -2.27
N PRO A 275 -11.95 18.44 -1.60
CA PRO A 275 -11.69 18.80 -0.20
C PRO A 275 -11.27 20.24 -0.01
N ALA A 276 -10.54 20.83 -0.94
CA ALA A 276 -10.18 22.25 -0.91
C ALA A 276 -11.43 23.15 -1.10
N LEU A 277 -12.30 22.79 -2.06
CA LEU A 277 -13.59 23.46 -2.25
C LEU A 277 -14.48 23.30 -1.02
N PHE A 278 -14.46 22.16 -0.35
CA PHE A 278 -15.18 21.95 0.90
C PHE A 278 -14.70 22.92 1.99
N VAL A 279 -13.39 23.13 2.15
CA VAL A 279 -12.84 24.08 3.15
C VAL A 279 -13.31 25.50 2.85
N VAL A 280 -13.23 25.94 1.60
CA VAL A 280 -13.70 27.29 1.19
C VAL A 280 -15.20 27.41 1.38
N GLY A 281 -15.98 26.39 0.98
CA GLY A 281 -17.43 26.36 1.15
C GLY A 281 -17.84 26.36 2.63
N LEU A 282 -17.14 25.61 3.48
CA LEU A 282 -17.39 25.58 4.94
C LEU A 282 -17.18 26.97 5.57
N LEU A 283 -16.10 27.67 5.20
CA LEU A 283 -15.86 29.05 5.62
C LEU A 283 -16.99 29.97 5.14
N GLY A 284 -17.41 29.83 3.89
CA GLY A 284 -18.55 30.57 3.33
C GLY A 284 -19.85 30.32 4.10
N VAL A 285 -20.17 29.06 4.45
CA VAL A 285 -21.32 28.70 5.27
C VAL A 285 -21.22 29.35 6.65
N CYS A 286 -20.06 29.28 7.32
CA CYS A 286 -19.86 29.88 8.63
C CYS A 286 -20.07 31.41 8.59
N ILE A 287 -19.55 32.11 7.59
CA ILE A 287 -19.72 33.56 7.44
C ILE A 287 -21.18 33.90 7.12
N SER A 288 -21.78 33.21 6.15
CA SER A 288 -23.16 33.47 5.71
C SER A 288 -24.17 33.19 6.81
N ALA A 289 -23.90 32.24 7.70
CA ALA A 289 -24.78 31.88 8.79
C ALA A 289 -24.96 32.99 9.85
N PHE A 290 -24.04 33.95 9.95
CA PHE A 290 -24.21 35.16 10.76
C PHE A 290 -25.35 36.05 10.24
N PHE A 291 -25.59 36.06 8.93
CA PHE A 291 -26.60 36.89 8.28
C PHE A 291 -27.89 36.09 7.97
N VAL A 292 -27.73 34.82 7.66
CA VAL A 292 -28.83 33.93 7.25
C VAL A 292 -28.73 32.61 8.01
N PRO A 293 -29.26 32.50 9.26
CA PRO A 293 -29.13 31.31 10.11
C PRO A 293 -29.62 29.99 9.46
N LYS A 294 -30.54 30.07 8.50
CA LYS A 294 -31.05 28.89 7.76
C LYS A 294 -29.94 28.13 7.00
N VAL A 295 -28.81 28.77 6.69
CA VAL A 295 -27.67 28.15 6.00
C VAL A 295 -27.06 27.02 6.82
N TRP A 296 -27.17 27.05 8.16
CA TRP A 296 -26.77 25.91 9.01
C TRP A 296 -27.48 24.60 8.64
N GLY A 297 -28.67 24.69 8.06
CA GLY A 297 -29.40 23.51 7.57
C GLY A 297 -28.63 22.66 6.57
N LEU A 298 -27.79 23.29 5.71
CA LEU A 298 -26.94 22.56 4.77
C LEU A 298 -25.89 21.71 5.47
N LEU A 299 -25.25 22.28 6.49
CA LEU A 299 -24.24 21.56 7.26
C LEU A 299 -24.86 20.44 8.06
N LEU A 300 -26.00 20.68 8.72
CA LEU A 300 -26.74 19.65 9.46
C LEU A 300 -27.22 18.53 8.56
N PHE A 301 -27.66 18.84 7.35
CA PHE A 301 -28.03 17.84 6.34
C PHE A 301 -26.81 16.96 5.96
N TYR A 302 -25.65 17.57 5.68
CA TYR A 302 -24.44 16.83 5.35
C TYR A 302 -23.96 15.94 6.51
N ILE A 303 -23.97 16.45 7.74
CA ILE A 303 -23.67 15.67 8.96
C ILE A 303 -24.62 14.47 9.09
N SER A 304 -25.91 14.67 8.84
CA SER A 304 -26.92 13.61 8.89
C SER A 304 -26.65 12.53 7.84
N LEU A 305 -26.29 12.91 6.62
CA LEU A 305 -25.92 11.95 5.56
C LEU A 305 -24.74 11.07 5.98
N ILE A 306 -23.67 11.68 6.51
CA ILE A 306 -22.50 10.94 7.02
C ILE A 306 -22.92 9.99 8.15
N PHE A 307 -23.69 10.49 9.12
CA PHE A 307 -24.12 9.69 10.26
C PHE A 307 -24.90 8.45 9.85
N PHE A 308 -25.93 8.62 9.01
CA PHE A 308 -26.78 7.50 8.59
C PHE A 308 -26.04 6.52 7.67
N ASP A 309 -25.22 6.98 6.72
CA ASP A 309 -24.39 6.10 5.89
C ASP A 309 -23.39 5.30 6.75
N ALA A 310 -22.74 5.96 7.72
CA ALA A 310 -21.80 5.30 8.63
C ALA A 310 -22.52 4.29 9.55
N LEU A 311 -23.72 4.63 10.03
CA LEU A 311 -24.53 3.76 10.88
C LEU A 311 -24.95 2.49 10.13
N VAL A 312 -25.40 2.63 8.88
CA VAL A 312 -25.79 1.49 8.03
C VAL A 312 -24.59 0.58 7.76
N ARG A 313 -23.43 1.17 7.46
CA ARG A 313 -22.21 0.40 7.11
C ARG A 313 -21.59 -0.31 8.31
N ASN A 314 -21.50 0.35 9.46
CA ASN A 314 -20.81 -0.16 10.65
C ASN A 314 -21.74 -0.80 11.68
N LYS A 315 -23.05 -0.57 11.59
CA LYS A 315 -24.08 -1.05 12.54
C LYS A 315 -23.74 -0.70 13.99
N ASN A 316 -23.12 0.46 14.21
CA ASN A 316 -22.65 0.92 15.52
C ASN A 316 -22.78 2.44 15.63
N GLY A 317 -23.56 2.94 16.57
CA GLY A 317 -23.84 4.36 16.75
C GLY A 317 -22.61 5.18 17.17
N ILE A 318 -21.73 4.62 17.99
CA ILE A 318 -20.49 5.29 18.43
C ILE A 318 -19.57 5.48 17.22
N VAL A 319 -19.40 4.43 16.39
CA VAL A 319 -18.62 4.52 15.16
C VAL A 319 -19.23 5.54 14.21
N ALA A 320 -20.57 5.59 14.09
CA ALA A 320 -21.25 6.58 13.24
C ALA A 320 -20.99 8.02 13.69
N LEU A 321 -21.05 8.31 15.00
CA LEU A 321 -20.72 9.63 15.56
C LEU A 321 -19.25 10.00 15.31
N LEU A 322 -18.31 9.07 15.59
CA LEU A 322 -16.89 9.28 15.34
C LEU A 322 -16.59 9.44 13.85
N SER A 323 -17.38 8.85 12.96
CA SER A 323 -17.24 8.98 11.50
C SER A 323 -17.53 10.40 11.00
N ILE A 324 -18.39 11.16 11.69
CA ILE A 324 -18.60 12.59 11.41
C ILE A 324 -17.28 13.33 11.62
N ILE A 325 -16.66 13.13 12.79
CA ILE A 325 -15.37 13.77 13.13
C ILE A 325 -14.31 13.37 12.12
N ALA A 326 -14.19 12.06 11.82
CA ALA A 326 -13.22 11.55 10.85
C ALA A 326 -13.40 12.14 9.45
N ALA A 327 -14.65 12.32 8.99
CA ALA A 327 -14.98 12.93 7.70
C ALA A 327 -14.53 14.39 7.62
N PHE A 328 -14.81 15.17 8.66
CA PHE A 328 -14.35 16.56 8.72
C PHE A 328 -12.82 16.66 8.82
N VAL A 329 -12.19 15.83 9.66
CA VAL A 329 -10.72 15.73 9.74
C VAL A 329 -10.12 15.44 8.37
N GLN A 330 -10.69 14.50 7.62
CA GLN A 330 -10.20 14.17 6.27
C GLN A 330 -10.36 15.31 5.28
N LEU A 331 -11.55 15.91 5.20
CA LEU A 331 -11.82 16.98 4.23
C LEU A 331 -11.05 18.26 4.56
N ILE A 332 -11.03 18.67 5.84
CA ILE A 332 -10.29 19.85 6.27
C ILE A 332 -8.78 19.61 6.16
N GLY A 333 -8.29 18.48 6.67
CA GLY A 333 -6.86 18.18 6.63
C GLY A 333 -6.32 18.12 5.20
N TYR A 334 -6.98 17.35 4.33
CA TYR A 334 -6.56 17.29 2.92
C TYR A 334 -6.71 18.64 2.21
N GLY A 335 -7.87 19.33 2.40
CA GLY A 335 -8.14 20.60 1.76
C GLY A 335 -7.16 21.70 2.16
N THR A 336 -6.83 21.81 3.45
CA THR A 336 -5.84 22.78 3.94
C THR A 336 -4.43 22.46 3.44
N GLY A 337 -4.02 21.19 3.44
CA GLY A 337 -2.73 20.79 2.87
C GLY A 337 -2.63 21.10 1.37
N PHE A 338 -3.70 20.85 0.62
CA PHE A 338 -3.79 21.19 -0.80
C PHE A 338 -3.68 22.69 -1.06
N LEU A 339 -4.43 23.52 -0.31
CA LEU A 339 -4.40 24.98 -0.42
C LEU A 339 -3.04 25.57 -0.03
N GLU A 340 -2.43 25.06 1.06
CA GLU A 340 -1.09 25.47 1.47
C GLU A 340 -0.05 25.15 0.40
N ALA A 341 -0.12 23.97 -0.22
CA ALA A 341 0.79 23.63 -1.31
C ALA A 341 0.61 24.54 -2.53
N ILE A 342 -0.61 24.91 -2.91
CA ILE A 342 -0.84 25.90 -3.97
C ILE A 342 -0.16 27.22 -3.62
N TRP A 343 -0.31 27.67 -2.38
CA TRP A 343 0.29 28.93 -1.92
C TRP A 343 1.83 28.86 -1.95
N ARG A 344 2.42 27.86 -1.33
CA ARG A 344 3.88 27.73 -1.21
C ARG A 344 4.54 27.38 -2.54
N GLU A 345 4.05 26.36 -3.22
CA GLU A 345 4.70 25.80 -4.41
C GLU A 345 4.23 26.48 -5.70
N GLY A 346 2.98 26.97 -5.75
CA GLY A 346 2.44 27.63 -6.94
C GLY A 346 2.78 29.12 -7.04
N ILE A 347 2.74 29.85 -5.91
CA ILE A 347 2.93 31.30 -5.89
C ILE A 347 4.37 31.69 -5.52
N LEU A 348 4.96 31.05 -4.49
CA LEU A 348 6.27 31.43 -3.99
C LEU A 348 7.42 30.95 -4.89
N ARG A 349 7.33 29.74 -5.49
CA ARG A 349 8.36 29.24 -6.44
C ARG A 349 8.41 29.95 -7.79
N LYS A 350 7.35 30.65 -8.22
CA LYS A 350 7.38 31.46 -9.45
C LYS A 350 8.17 32.76 -9.31
N LYS A 351 8.73 33.06 -8.15
CA LYS A 351 9.52 34.28 -7.91
C LYS A 351 11.04 34.08 -7.94
N TYR A 352 11.54 32.87 -8.32
CA TYR A 352 12.98 32.64 -8.45
C TYR A 352 13.32 31.97 -9.76
#